data_7e358f8a8df0479ce39e54a9515e8b28
#
_entry.id   7e358f8a8df0479ce39e54a9515e8b28
#
_cell.length_a   1.000
_cell.length_b   1.000
_cell.length_c   1.000
_cell.angle_alpha   90.00
_cell.angle_beta   90.00
_cell.angle_gamma   90.00
#
_symmetry.space_group_name_H-M   'P 1'
#
loop_
_entity.id
_entity.type
_entity.pdbx_description
1 polymer ?
#
loop_
_entity_poly.entity_id
_entity_poly.type
_entity_poly.pdbx_seq_one_letter_code
_entity_poly.pdbx_strand_id
1 'polypeptide(L)'
;MTTAAEHRGFRHELFLYCSADDLLEFVVPLARDGVAAEEPTLLLLRADTAQAVLQQVGPSPYLTVEPALTQPGRTATHVSAAGSTLPRFSRVVHQEPVIATSQWAEWRRLEAVLNLALRHNDTWAVCAYDQRTLTADMVGDLHATHPLIGQDGDHRRNDRYQHPVNFLVRHSDDPADPIEQTPPAVELVDPSPAAARATVKWFCHEQLPSQEIDKLVFATHEALVNALVHGRSPAVLRLWTQPGRVTVTVTDAGPGPTDPLAVTPSVVPTAPALGLWLIHQLVDVSRRSGPGGYTVRLTATHPDNHDI
;
A
#
# COMPACT_ATOMS: atom_id res chain seq x y z
N MET A 1 -29.21 10.37 11.03
CA MET A 1 -28.75 10.20 9.63
C MET A 1 -27.94 11.44 9.26
N THR A 2 -26.63 11.32 9.18
CA THR A 2 -25.76 12.46 8.84
C THR A 2 -25.49 12.36 7.33
N THR A 3 -25.98 13.33 6.56
CA THR A 3 -25.74 13.37 5.10
C THR A 3 -24.28 13.74 4.83
N ALA A 4 -23.69 13.21 3.75
CA ALA A 4 -22.33 13.55 3.32
C ALA A 4 -22.14 15.08 3.12
N ALA A 5 -23.22 15.81 2.87
CA ALA A 5 -23.24 17.27 2.68
C ALA A 5 -22.84 18.08 3.92
N GLU A 6 -22.83 17.52 5.12
CA GLU A 6 -22.51 18.25 6.36
C GLU A 6 -21.02 18.27 6.73
N HIS A 7 -20.17 17.52 6.01
CA HIS A 7 -18.73 17.42 6.34
C HIS A 7 -17.88 17.71 5.09
N ARG A 8 -17.20 18.85 5.11
CA ARG A 8 -16.17 19.16 4.12
C ARG A 8 -14.88 18.41 4.44
N GLY A 9 -14.29 17.76 3.42
CA GLY A 9 -13.01 17.07 3.49
C GLY A 9 -13.15 15.55 3.56
N PHE A 10 -12.01 14.88 3.42
CA PHE A 10 -11.91 13.43 3.34
C PHE A 10 -12.26 12.75 4.67
N ARG A 11 -13.24 11.85 4.63
CA ARG A 11 -13.62 11.00 5.75
C ARG A 11 -13.09 9.60 5.48
N HIS A 12 -12.17 9.14 6.33
CA HIS A 12 -11.55 7.83 6.23
C HIS A 12 -11.98 6.97 7.41
N GLU A 13 -12.74 5.93 7.14
CA GLU A 13 -13.42 5.12 8.13
C GLU A 13 -12.99 3.67 8.07
N LEU A 14 -12.66 3.11 9.23
CA LEU A 14 -12.38 1.69 9.44
C LEU A 14 -13.67 0.95 9.74
N PHE A 15 -13.93 -0.13 9.03
CA PHE A 15 -14.94 -1.11 9.39
C PHE A 15 -14.33 -2.50 9.49
N LEU A 16 -14.43 -3.11 10.68
CA LEU A 16 -13.95 -4.47 10.94
C LEU A 16 -15.15 -5.41 10.99
N TYR A 17 -15.19 -6.39 10.08
CA TYR A 17 -16.25 -7.39 10.04
C TYR A 17 -15.73 -8.79 10.37
N CYS A 18 -16.59 -9.64 10.95
CA CYS A 18 -16.28 -11.03 11.31
C CYS A 18 -17.03 -12.06 10.43
N SER A 19 -18.03 -11.60 9.68
CA SER A 19 -18.83 -12.46 8.80
C SER A 19 -19.26 -11.71 7.54
N ALA A 20 -19.74 -12.44 6.54
CA ALA A 20 -20.34 -11.84 5.35
C ALA A 20 -21.64 -11.07 5.71
N ASP A 21 -22.40 -11.55 6.70
CA ASP A 21 -23.62 -10.90 7.16
C ASP A 21 -23.30 -9.55 7.80
N ASP A 22 -22.29 -9.47 8.70
CA ASP A 22 -21.85 -8.20 9.29
C ASP A 22 -21.48 -7.18 8.20
N LEU A 23 -20.77 -7.63 7.15
CA LEU A 23 -20.38 -6.77 6.04
C LEU A 23 -21.61 -6.27 5.28
N LEU A 24 -22.59 -7.13 5.00
CA LEU A 24 -23.80 -6.76 4.29
C LEU A 24 -24.69 -5.84 5.14
N GLU A 25 -24.81 -6.09 6.45
CA GLU A 25 -25.56 -5.24 7.37
C GLU A 25 -25.01 -3.81 7.43
N PHE A 26 -23.73 -3.63 7.19
CA PHE A 26 -23.09 -2.32 7.12
C PHE A 26 -23.17 -1.69 5.71
N VAL A 27 -22.82 -2.44 4.66
CA VAL A 27 -22.69 -1.90 3.29
C VAL A 27 -24.03 -1.61 2.65
N VAL A 28 -25.07 -2.46 2.88
CA VAL A 28 -26.38 -2.30 2.22
C VAL A 28 -27.08 -1.02 2.65
N PRO A 29 -27.20 -0.68 3.95
CA PRO A 29 -27.77 0.61 4.36
C PRO A 29 -26.99 1.81 3.80
N LEU A 30 -25.64 1.78 3.85
CA LEU A 30 -24.79 2.85 3.33
C LEU A 30 -25.03 3.08 1.81
N ALA A 31 -25.12 2.00 1.04
CA ALA A 31 -25.43 2.08 -0.39
C ALA A 31 -26.84 2.60 -0.65
N ARG A 32 -27.84 2.15 0.10
CA ARG A 32 -29.24 2.65 0.00
C ARG A 32 -29.35 4.13 0.34
N ASP A 33 -28.66 4.57 1.38
CA ASP A 33 -28.63 5.98 1.78
C ASP A 33 -27.98 6.84 0.69
N GLY A 34 -26.89 6.37 0.07
CA GLY A 34 -26.24 7.04 -1.05
C GLY A 34 -27.19 7.17 -2.25
N VAL A 35 -27.86 6.09 -2.62
CA VAL A 35 -28.84 6.08 -3.73
C VAL A 35 -30.03 7.01 -3.42
N ALA A 36 -30.55 6.97 -2.20
CA ALA A 36 -31.68 7.81 -1.78
C ALA A 36 -31.31 9.31 -1.73
N ALA A 37 -30.06 9.63 -1.43
CA ALA A 37 -29.54 10.99 -1.42
C ALA A 37 -29.06 11.47 -2.80
N GLU A 38 -29.16 10.65 -3.84
CA GLU A 38 -28.58 10.91 -5.18
C GLU A 38 -27.08 11.17 -5.16
N GLU A 39 -26.38 10.58 -4.19
CA GLU A 39 -24.93 10.71 -4.02
C GLU A 39 -24.19 9.62 -4.79
N PRO A 40 -23.25 9.97 -5.71
CA PRO A 40 -22.44 8.99 -6.41
C PRO A 40 -21.70 8.08 -5.41
N THR A 41 -22.01 6.78 -5.46
CA THR A 41 -21.49 5.76 -4.53
C THR A 41 -20.72 4.70 -5.32
N LEU A 42 -19.47 4.44 -4.92
CA LEU A 42 -18.62 3.40 -5.49
C LEU A 42 -18.43 2.28 -4.46
N LEU A 43 -18.72 1.05 -4.88
CA LEU A 43 -18.46 -0.15 -4.09
C LEU A 43 -17.40 -0.99 -4.80
N LEU A 44 -16.26 -1.15 -4.17
CA LEU A 44 -15.18 -2.04 -4.58
C LEU A 44 -15.29 -3.33 -3.76
N LEU A 45 -15.99 -4.33 -4.30
CA LEU A 45 -16.39 -5.52 -3.54
C LEU A 45 -15.96 -6.81 -4.24
N ARG A 46 -15.79 -7.87 -3.45
CA ARG A 46 -15.66 -9.22 -4.00
C ARG A 46 -16.98 -9.62 -4.70
N ALA A 47 -16.88 -10.50 -5.67
CA ALA A 47 -17.99 -10.86 -6.55
C ALA A 47 -19.24 -11.37 -5.80
N ASP A 48 -19.05 -12.18 -4.77
CA ASP A 48 -20.12 -12.70 -3.90
C ASP A 48 -20.82 -11.59 -3.12
N THR A 49 -20.04 -10.71 -2.49
CA THR A 49 -20.55 -9.54 -1.76
C THR A 49 -21.26 -8.57 -2.70
N ALA A 50 -20.66 -8.29 -3.87
CA ALA A 50 -21.24 -7.41 -4.89
C ALA A 50 -22.61 -7.91 -5.35
N GLN A 51 -22.75 -9.22 -5.63
CA GLN A 51 -24.00 -9.83 -6.01
C GLN A 51 -25.06 -9.70 -4.90
N ALA A 52 -24.70 -9.96 -3.65
CA ALA A 52 -25.61 -9.87 -2.52
C ALA A 52 -26.09 -8.43 -2.26
N VAL A 53 -25.21 -7.43 -2.42
CA VAL A 53 -25.58 -6.01 -2.30
C VAL A 53 -26.52 -5.60 -3.43
N LEU A 54 -26.20 -5.94 -4.68
CA LEU A 54 -27.05 -5.59 -5.84
C LEU A 54 -28.43 -6.24 -5.78
N GLN A 55 -28.56 -7.44 -5.21
CA GLN A 55 -29.86 -8.08 -4.97
C GLN A 55 -30.72 -7.30 -3.98
N GLN A 56 -30.12 -6.64 -3.01
CA GLN A 56 -30.83 -5.93 -1.93
C GLN A 56 -31.06 -4.44 -2.23
N VAL A 57 -30.13 -3.80 -2.95
CA VAL A 57 -30.21 -2.35 -3.29
C VAL A 57 -30.87 -2.13 -4.64
N GLY A 58 -30.63 -3.02 -5.60
CA GLY A 58 -31.04 -2.87 -6.99
C GLY A 58 -30.10 -1.97 -7.81
N PRO A 59 -30.30 -1.91 -9.13
CA PRO A 59 -29.52 -1.03 -10.00
C PRO A 59 -29.93 0.44 -9.81
N SER A 60 -28.93 1.33 -9.81
CA SER A 60 -29.14 2.78 -9.71
C SER A 60 -28.07 3.54 -10.50
N PRO A 61 -28.40 4.70 -11.12
CA PRO A 61 -27.40 5.55 -11.76
C PRO A 61 -26.39 6.17 -10.76
N TYR A 62 -26.74 6.16 -9.48
CA TYR A 62 -25.87 6.65 -8.40
C TYR A 62 -25.02 5.56 -7.75
N LEU A 63 -25.13 4.30 -8.19
CA LEU A 63 -24.40 3.17 -7.64
C LEU A 63 -23.51 2.53 -8.70
N THR A 64 -22.21 2.59 -8.49
CA THR A 64 -21.20 1.87 -9.28
C THR A 64 -20.62 0.74 -8.44
N VAL A 65 -20.58 -0.47 -9.00
CA VAL A 65 -19.97 -1.64 -8.34
C VAL A 65 -18.87 -2.16 -9.23
N GLU A 66 -17.65 -2.20 -8.67
CA GLU A 66 -16.46 -2.70 -9.34
C GLU A 66 -15.79 -3.81 -8.50
N PRO A 67 -14.98 -4.67 -9.12
CA PRO A 67 -14.25 -5.69 -8.38
C PRO A 67 -13.32 -5.09 -7.33
N ALA A 68 -13.31 -5.66 -6.12
CA ALA A 68 -12.34 -5.33 -5.09
C ALA A 68 -10.91 -5.60 -5.58
N LEU A 69 -9.97 -4.84 -5.07
CA LEU A 69 -8.55 -5.06 -5.32
C LEU A 69 -8.14 -6.42 -4.72
N THR A 70 -7.38 -7.17 -5.47
CA THR A 70 -6.93 -8.50 -5.03
C THR A 70 -5.50 -8.51 -4.50
N GLN A 71 -4.73 -7.44 -4.75
CA GLN A 71 -3.32 -7.36 -4.35
C GLN A 71 -2.94 -5.95 -3.86
N PRO A 72 -2.18 -5.85 -2.75
CA PRO A 72 -1.72 -4.58 -2.17
C PRO A 72 -0.92 -3.68 -3.12
N GLY A 73 -0.02 -4.25 -3.92
CA GLY A 73 0.84 -3.50 -4.85
C GLY A 73 0.08 -2.71 -5.94
N ARG A 74 -1.18 -3.06 -6.21
CA ARG A 74 -2.03 -2.30 -7.14
C ARG A 74 -2.78 -1.16 -6.46
N THR A 75 -2.85 -1.15 -5.14
CA THR A 75 -3.58 -0.13 -4.38
C THR A 75 -2.94 1.25 -4.54
N ALA A 76 -1.61 1.35 -4.57
CA ALA A 76 -0.93 2.62 -4.83
C ALA A 76 -1.25 3.17 -6.23
N THR A 77 -1.40 2.31 -7.25
CA THR A 77 -1.88 2.69 -8.59
C THR A 77 -3.33 3.13 -8.54
N HIS A 78 -4.15 2.46 -7.74
CA HIS A 78 -5.56 2.83 -7.57
C HIS A 78 -5.73 4.09 -6.74
N VAL A 79 -4.87 4.36 -5.76
CA VAL A 79 -4.89 5.65 -5.02
C VAL A 79 -4.46 6.79 -5.94
N SER A 80 -3.52 6.59 -6.84
CA SER A 80 -3.18 7.57 -7.89
C SER A 80 -4.32 7.72 -8.90
N ALA A 81 -4.95 6.62 -9.32
CA ALA A 81 -6.17 6.62 -10.12
C ALA A 81 -7.37 7.13 -9.31
N ALA A 82 -7.46 6.81 -8.02
CA ALA A 82 -8.46 7.31 -7.10
C ALA A 82 -8.33 8.81 -6.85
N GLY A 83 -7.12 9.36 -6.83
CA GLY A 83 -6.91 10.82 -6.83
C GLY A 83 -7.53 11.51 -8.05
N SER A 84 -7.68 10.81 -9.17
CA SER A 84 -8.38 11.29 -10.37
C SER A 84 -9.84 10.81 -10.47
N THR A 85 -10.22 9.73 -9.79
CA THR A 85 -11.55 9.08 -9.91
C THR A 85 -12.42 9.32 -8.67
N LEU A 86 -11.86 9.30 -7.45
CA LEU A 86 -12.60 9.51 -6.20
C LEU A 86 -13.30 10.87 -6.08
N PRO A 87 -12.80 11.99 -6.63
CA PRO A 87 -13.57 13.24 -6.62
C PRO A 87 -14.96 13.15 -7.30
N ARG A 88 -15.21 12.07 -8.04
CA ARG A 88 -16.51 11.79 -8.67
C ARG A 88 -17.50 11.06 -7.75
N PHE A 89 -17.02 10.56 -6.60
CA PHE A 89 -17.81 9.76 -5.68
C PHE A 89 -17.86 10.43 -4.31
N SER A 90 -19.09 10.59 -3.80
CA SER A 90 -19.32 11.09 -2.45
C SER A 90 -19.06 10.00 -1.40
N ARG A 91 -19.30 8.74 -1.78
CA ARG A 91 -19.12 7.56 -0.92
C ARG A 91 -18.33 6.48 -1.65
N VAL A 92 -17.40 5.88 -0.94
CA VAL A 92 -16.63 4.72 -1.42
C VAL A 92 -16.59 3.67 -0.33
N VAL A 93 -16.90 2.43 -0.66
CA VAL A 93 -16.65 1.28 0.21
C VAL A 93 -15.66 0.37 -0.47
N HIS A 94 -14.57 0.09 0.19
CA HIS A 94 -13.56 -0.86 -0.28
C HIS A 94 -13.52 -2.07 0.64
N GLN A 95 -13.87 -3.24 0.11
CA GLN A 95 -13.66 -4.52 0.77
C GLN A 95 -12.20 -4.91 0.59
N GLU A 96 -11.41 -4.75 1.65
CA GLU A 96 -9.96 -4.92 1.59
C GLU A 96 -9.55 -6.39 1.33
N PRO A 97 -8.47 -6.62 0.59
CA PRO A 97 -7.93 -7.97 0.38
C PRO A 97 -7.36 -8.54 1.68
N VAL A 98 -7.13 -9.85 1.70
CA VAL A 98 -6.27 -10.46 2.71
C VAL A 98 -4.83 -10.06 2.44
N ILE A 99 -4.19 -9.43 3.43
CA ILE A 99 -2.86 -8.88 3.28
C ILE A 99 -1.86 -9.74 4.03
N ALA A 100 -0.87 -10.26 3.31
CA ALA A 100 0.21 -11.02 3.92
C ALA A 100 1.01 -10.17 4.91
N THR A 101 1.48 -10.75 6.00
CA THR A 101 2.27 -10.07 7.02
C THR A 101 3.52 -9.39 6.43
N SER A 102 4.13 -9.99 5.41
CA SER A 102 5.29 -9.42 4.70
C SER A 102 4.97 -8.14 3.92
N GLN A 103 3.71 -7.93 3.54
CA GLN A 103 3.23 -6.76 2.78
C GLN A 103 2.61 -5.70 3.69
N TRP A 104 2.41 -6.02 4.98
CA TRP A 104 1.71 -5.15 5.92
C TRP A 104 2.38 -3.80 6.13
N ALA A 105 3.70 -3.77 6.13
CA ALA A 105 4.45 -2.52 6.32
C ALA A 105 4.13 -1.46 5.25
N GLU A 106 4.00 -1.87 3.98
CA GLU A 106 3.60 -0.96 2.89
C GLU A 106 2.12 -0.60 2.99
N TRP A 107 1.28 -1.57 3.34
CA TRP A 107 -0.16 -1.35 3.45
C TRP A 107 -0.51 -0.31 4.52
N ARG A 108 0.00 -0.45 5.74
CA ARG A 108 -0.25 0.52 6.83
C ARG A 108 0.26 1.92 6.49
N ARG A 109 1.36 2.03 5.70
CA ARG A 109 1.83 3.33 5.20
C ARG A 109 0.85 3.94 4.22
N LEU A 110 0.33 3.14 3.31
CA LEU A 110 -0.69 3.57 2.35
C LEU A 110 -1.90 4.14 3.07
N GLU A 111 -2.42 3.43 4.08
CA GLU A 111 -3.56 3.89 4.89
C GLU A 111 -3.29 5.25 5.57
N ALA A 112 -2.08 5.45 6.07
CA ALA A 112 -1.70 6.72 6.66
C ALA A 112 -1.63 7.83 5.59
N VAL A 113 -1.02 7.56 4.42
CA VAL A 113 -0.84 8.53 3.33
C VAL A 113 -2.16 8.96 2.72
N LEU A 114 -3.16 8.09 2.63
CA LEU A 114 -4.49 8.43 2.12
C LEU A 114 -5.08 9.66 2.81
N ASN A 115 -4.93 9.77 4.13
CA ASN A 115 -5.42 10.92 4.89
C ASN A 115 -4.77 12.25 4.49
N LEU A 116 -3.52 12.23 4.02
CA LEU A 116 -2.82 13.42 3.55
C LEU A 116 -3.13 13.73 2.09
N ALA A 117 -3.13 12.68 1.28
CA ALA A 117 -3.31 12.78 -0.16
C ALA A 117 -4.70 13.26 -0.55
N LEU A 118 -5.72 12.75 0.14
CA LEU A 118 -7.12 13.00 -0.15
C LEU A 118 -7.76 14.07 0.76
N ARG A 119 -7.00 14.72 1.65
CA ARG A 119 -7.51 15.63 2.67
C ARG A 119 -8.45 16.75 2.18
N HIS A 120 -8.36 17.10 0.89
CA HIS A 120 -9.18 18.12 0.26
C HIS A 120 -10.34 17.56 -0.58
N ASN A 121 -10.50 16.23 -0.62
CA ASN A 121 -11.60 15.61 -1.34
C ASN A 121 -12.80 15.47 -0.40
N ASP A 122 -13.98 15.85 -0.89
CA ASP A 122 -15.24 15.68 -0.15
C ASP A 122 -15.78 14.24 -0.38
N THR A 123 -14.96 13.23 -0.02
CA THR A 123 -15.28 11.81 -0.16
C THR A 123 -15.29 11.12 1.20
N TRP A 124 -16.30 10.31 1.42
CA TRP A 124 -16.35 9.38 2.53
C TRP A 124 -15.94 7.99 2.09
N ALA A 125 -14.74 7.56 2.49
CA ALA A 125 -14.18 6.25 2.17
C ALA A 125 -14.24 5.33 3.41
N VAL A 126 -14.81 4.15 3.24
CA VAL A 126 -14.84 3.07 4.22
C VAL A 126 -13.93 1.95 3.76
N CYS A 127 -12.93 1.61 4.58
CA CYS A 127 -12.06 0.45 4.39
C CYS A 127 -12.58 -0.71 5.24
N ALA A 128 -13.15 -1.72 4.59
CA ALA A 128 -13.78 -2.87 5.24
C ALA A 128 -12.80 -4.05 5.29
N TYR A 129 -12.35 -4.43 6.50
CA TYR A 129 -11.39 -5.50 6.74
C TYR A 129 -12.03 -6.71 7.41
N ASP A 130 -11.68 -7.91 6.94
CA ASP A 130 -12.02 -9.15 7.63
C ASP A 130 -11.14 -9.33 8.87
N GLN A 131 -11.69 -9.08 10.05
CA GLN A 131 -10.96 -9.13 11.32
C GLN A 131 -10.31 -10.49 11.60
N ARG A 132 -10.85 -11.56 11.06
CA ARG A 132 -10.34 -12.95 11.25
C ARG A 132 -8.99 -13.17 10.59
N THR A 133 -8.63 -12.32 9.61
CA THR A 133 -7.37 -12.40 8.85
C THR A 133 -6.29 -11.48 9.40
N LEU A 134 -6.60 -10.68 10.42
CA LEU A 134 -5.72 -9.66 10.97
C LEU A 134 -5.06 -10.10 12.29
N THR A 135 -3.80 -9.76 12.45
CA THR A 135 -3.13 -9.84 13.76
C THR A 135 -3.54 -8.67 14.66
N ALA A 136 -3.26 -8.78 15.96
CA ALA A 136 -3.52 -7.69 16.91
C ALA A 136 -2.77 -6.39 16.55
N ASP A 137 -1.53 -6.51 16.04
CA ASP A 137 -0.71 -5.37 15.60
C ASP A 137 -1.32 -4.71 14.36
N MET A 138 -1.79 -5.50 13.38
CA MET A 138 -2.49 -4.98 12.20
C MET A 138 -3.73 -4.19 12.58
N VAL A 139 -4.55 -4.73 13.50
CA VAL A 139 -5.73 -4.03 14.02
C VAL A 139 -5.32 -2.74 14.73
N GLY A 140 -4.20 -2.76 15.49
CA GLY A 140 -3.63 -1.57 16.12
C GLY A 140 -3.26 -0.48 15.13
N ASP A 141 -2.58 -0.85 14.03
CA ASP A 141 -2.18 0.06 12.96
C ASP A 141 -3.40 0.63 12.21
N LEU A 142 -4.43 -0.20 11.93
CA LEU A 142 -5.67 0.26 11.31
C LEU A 142 -6.39 1.30 12.18
N HIS A 143 -6.49 1.06 13.49
CA HIS A 143 -7.03 2.06 14.38
C HIS A 143 -6.19 3.35 14.40
N ALA A 144 -4.87 3.24 14.27
CA ALA A 144 -4.00 4.42 14.27
C ALA A 144 -4.10 5.24 12.97
N THR A 145 -4.52 4.63 11.86
CA THR A 145 -4.56 5.28 10.53
C THR A 145 -5.94 5.79 10.11
N HIS A 146 -7.02 5.38 10.78
CA HIS A 146 -8.39 5.77 10.43
C HIS A 146 -9.00 6.70 11.47
N PRO A 147 -9.36 7.93 11.10
CA PRO A 147 -9.97 8.89 12.03
C PRO A 147 -11.41 8.55 12.44
N LEU A 148 -12.07 7.67 11.69
CA LEU A 148 -13.45 7.22 11.97
C LEU A 148 -13.52 5.70 12.10
N ILE A 149 -14.49 5.23 12.87
CA ILE A 149 -14.83 3.79 13.01
C ILE A 149 -16.31 3.60 12.75
N GLY A 150 -16.63 2.67 11.84
CA GLY A 150 -17.98 2.13 11.66
C GLY A 150 -18.17 0.92 12.56
N GLN A 151 -19.24 0.92 13.36
CA GLN A 151 -19.63 -0.19 14.20
C GLN A 151 -21.13 -0.15 14.46
N ASP A 152 -21.82 -1.29 14.29
CA ASP A 152 -23.24 -1.44 14.61
C ASP A 152 -24.15 -0.36 13.97
N GLY A 153 -23.81 0.08 12.75
CA GLY A 153 -24.51 1.15 12.04
C GLY A 153 -24.19 2.58 12.50
N ASP A 154 -23.33 2.74 13.52
CA ASP A 154 -22.85 4.03 13.98
C ASP A 154 -21.49 4.40 13.34
N HIS A 155 -21.29 5.69 13.12
CA HIS A 155 -20.06 6.29 12.55
C HIS A 155 -19.46 7.25 13.56
N ARG A 156 -18.45 6.83 14.31
CA ARG A 156 -17.88 7.59 15.42
C ARG A 156 -16.43 7.97 15.22
N ARG A 157 -15.98 9.02 15.89
CA ARG A 157 -14.57 9.37 15.96
C ARG A 157 -13.76 8.27 16.62
N ASN A 158 -12.56 8.08 16.11
CA ASN A 158 -11.62 7.11 16.64
C ASN A 158 -10.58 7.81 17.54
N ASP A 159 -10.68 7.59 18.85
CA ASP A 159 -9.75 8.17 19.83
C ASP A 159 -8.33 7.61 19.73
N ARG A 160 -8.13 6.49 19.01
CA ARG A 160 -6.81 5.87 18.77
C ARG A 160 -6.13 6.42 17.52
N TYR A 161 -6.79 7.26 16.74
CA TYR A 161 -6.24 7.86 15.53
C TYR A 161 -5.02 8.71 15.84
N GLN A 162 -4.00 8.57 15.00
CA GLN A 162 -2.76 9.33 15.07
C GLN A 162 -2.62 10.23 13.85
N HIS A 163 -2.01 11.40 14.03
CA HIS A 163 -1.67 12.22 12.88
C HIS A 163 -0.77 11.45 11.91
N PRO A 164 -1.07 11.40 10.60
CA PRO A 164 -0.39 10.53 9.63
C PRO A 164 1.12 10.69 9.64
N VAL A 165 1.64 11.92 9.74
CA VAL A 165 3.10 12.17 9.80
C VAL A 165 3.73 11.50 11.02
N ASN A 166 3.09 11.57 12.20
CA ASN A 166 3.60 10.95 13.42
C ASN A 166 3.59 9.41 13.31
N PHE A 167 2.53 8.86 12.69
CA PHE A 167 2.46 7.43 12.40
C PHE A 167 3.58 6.98 11.44
N LEU A 168 3.78 7.71 10.34
CA LEU A 168 4.80 7.41 9.34
C LEU A 168 6.22 7.50 9.91
N VAL A 169 6.49 8.50 10.76
CA VAL A 169 7.80 8.62 11.45
C VAL A 169 8.04 7.43 12.39
N ARG A 170 7.02 7.03 13.16
CA ARG A 170 7.13 5.88 14.07
C ARG A 170 7.37 4.56 13.33
N HIS A 171 6.83 4.43 12.11
CA HIS A 171 6.91 3.25 11.28
C HIS A 171 7.81 3.46 10.05
N SER A 172 8.86 4.27 10.20
CA SER A 172 9.80 4.57 9.11
C SER A 172 10.67 3.37 8.73
N ASP A 173 10.88 2.44 9.66
CA ASP A 173 11.78 1.33 9.48
C ASP A 173 11.04 -0.02 9.42
N ASP A 174 11.39 -0.80 8.41
CA ASP A 174 10.92 -2.18 8.27
C ASP A 174 11.91 -3.16 8.90
N PRO A 175 11.44 -4.30 9.43
CA PRO A 175 12.32 -5.33 9.93
C PRO A 175 13.22 -5.86 8.80
N ALA A 176 14.46 -6.26 9.16
CA ALA A 176 15.32 -6.97 8.24
C ALA A 176 14.68 -8.30 7.84
N ASP A 177 14.81 -8.67 6.57
CA ASP A 177 14.41 -10.00 6.12
C ASP A 177 15.38 -11.05 6.71
N PRO A 178 14.90 -12.22 7.16
CA PRO A 178 15.76 -13.28 7.66
C PRO A 178 16.88 -13.68 6.68
N ILE A 179 16.66 -13.58 5.36
CA ILE A 179 17.68 -13.88 4.35
C ILE A 179 18.92 -12.97 4.48
N GLU A 180 18.74 -11.75 4.95
CA GLU A 180 19.83 -10.77 5.10
C GLU A 180 20.85 -11.17 6.22
N GLN A 181 20.50 -12.13 7.07
CA GLN A 181 21.38 -12.72 8.07
C GLN A 181 22.29 -13.81 7.48
N THR A 182 22.04 -14.22 6.24
CA THR A 182 22.86 -15.21 5.52
C THR A 182 23.85 -14.48 4.61
N PRO A 183 24.96 -15.17 4.20
CA PRO A 183 25.87 -14.59 3.23
C PRO A 183 25.15 -14.27 1.91
N PRO A 184 25.35 -13.08 1.33
CA PRO A 184 24.77 -12.75 0.03
C PRO A 184 25.47 -13.56 -1.08
N ALA A 185 24.73 -13.83 -2.17
CA ALA A 185 25.29 -14.43 -3.38
C ALA A 185 26.32 -13.50 -4.05
N VAL A 186 26.12 -12.19 -3.91
CA VAL A 186 27.07 -11.17 -4.37
C VAL A 186 26.97 -9.90 -3.50
N GLU A 187 28.11 -9.27 -3.29
CA GLU A 187 28.22 -7.94 -2.69
C GLU A 187 29.06 -7.04 -3.62
N LEU A 188 28.56 -5.84 -3.89
CA LEU A 188 29.26 -4.81 -4.67
C LEU A 188 29.32 -3.52 -3.87
N VAL A 189 30.50 -2.90 -3.80
CA VAL A 189 30.72 -1.62 -3.14
C VAL A 189 30.92 -0.54 -4.21
N ASP A 190 30.16 0.55 -4.08
CA ASP A 190 30.13 1.66 -5.04
C ASP A 190 30.03 1.21 -6.51
N PRO A 191 29.12 0.27 -6.84
CA PRO A 191 29.03 -0.21 -8.22
C PRO A 191 28.50 0.87 -9.16
N SER A 192 28.98 0.86 -10.40
CA SER A 192 28.30 1.63 -11.44
C SER A 192 26.88 1.10 -11.68
N PRO A 193 25.91 1.96 -12.05
CA PRO A 193 24.56 1.50 -12.38
C PRO A 193 24.52 0.43 -13.49
N ALA A 194 25.48 0.45 -14.41
CA ALA A 194 25.60 -0.57 -15.45
C ALA A 194 26.02 -1.93 -14.88
N ALA A 195 27.02 -1.94 -13.99
CA ALA A 195 27.49 -3.15 -13.30
C ALA A 195 26.37 -3.75 -12.44
N ALA A 196 25.65 -2.94 -11.68
CA ALA A 196 24.52 -3.39 -10.87
C ALA A 196 23.44 -4.08 -11.72
N ARG A 197 23.01 -3.47 -12.84
CA ARG A 197 22.03 -4.07 -13.75
C ARG A 197 22.50 -5.40 -14.33
N ALA A 198 23.76 -5.50 -14.76
CA ALA A 198 24.32 -6.74 -15.29
C ALA A 198 24.36 -7.84 -14.23
N THR A 199 24.75 -7.51 -13.00
CA THR A 199 24.80 -8.43 -11.86
C THR A 199 23.40 -8.95 -11.54
N VAL A 200 22.41 -8.08 -11.39
CA VAL A 200 21.03 -8.50 -11.10
C VAL A 200 20.50 -9.43 -12.20
N LYS A 201 20.66 -9.07 -13.47
CA LYS A 201 20.26 -9.93 -14.60
C LYS A 201 20.89 -11.31 -14.52
N TRP A 202 22.19 -11.37 -14.22
CA TRP A 202 22.93 -12.64 -14.14
C TRP A 202 22.41 -13.55 -13.04
N PHE A 203 22.20 -13.02 -11.83
CA PHE A 203 21.78 -13.83 -10.69
C PHE A 203 20.28 -14.19 -10.69
N CYS A 204 19.45 -13.43 -11.40
CA CYS A 204 18.00 -13.66 -11.44
C CYS A 204 17.54 -14.67 -12.50
N HIS A 205 18.35 -14.96 -13.53
CA HIS A 205 17.90 -15.65 -14.75
C HIS A 205 17.35 -17.06 -14.50
N GLU A 206 17.81 -17.75 -13.46
CA GLU A 206 17.34 -19.09 -13.07
C GLU A 206 16.18 -19.06 -12.06
N GLN A 207 15.90 -17.91 -11.47
CA GLN A 207 14.96 -17.78 -10.35
C GLN A 207 13.63 -17.12 -10.76
N LEU A 208 13.66 -16.22 -11.73
CA LEU A 208 12.54 -15.38 -12.07
C LEU A 208 12.27 -15.35 -13.58
N PRO A 209 11.01 -15.18 -14.01
CA PRO A 209 10.67 -14.87 -15.40
C PRO A 209 11.30 -13.54 -15.85
N SER A 210 11.54 -13.40 -17.16
CA SER A 210 12.17 -12.20 -17.74
C SER A 210 11.48 -10.89 -17.34
N GLN A 211 10.15 -10.89 -17.25
CA GLN A 211 9.37 -9.70 -16.86
C GLN A 211 9.68 -9.28 -15.41
N GLU A 212 9.79 -10.22 -14.48
CA GLU A 212 10.11 -9.93 -13.07
C GLU A 212 11.59 -9.52 -12.93
N ILE A 213 12.48 -10.09 -13.75
CA ILE A 213 13.87 -9.65 -13.82
C ILE A 213 13.97 -8.19 -14.27
N ASP A 214 13.26 -7.79 -15.33
CA ASP A 214 13.31 -6.42 -15.85
C ASP A 214 12.75 -5.42 -14.82
N LYS A 215 11.70 -5.77 -14.07
CA LYS A 215 11.18 -4.97 -12.95
C LYS A 215 12.22 -4.79 -11.85
N LEU A 216 12.86 -5.88 -11.41
CA LEU A 216 13.86 -5.84 -10.34
C LEU A 216 15.13 -5.09 -10.77
N VAL A 217 15.56 -5.25 -12.02
CA VAL A 217 16.69 -4.50 -12.60
C VAL A 217 16.43 -3.00 -12.61
N PHE A 218 15.22 -2.60 -13.04
CA PHE A 218 14.82 -1.20 -13.02
C PHE A 218 14.78 -0.66 -11.59
N ALA A 219 14.10 -1.37 -10.66
CA ALA A 219 14.00 -0.97 -9.27
C ALA A 219 15.37 -0.84 -8.60
N THR A 220 16.28 -1.77 -8.86
CA THR A 220 17.67 -1.72 -8.37
C THR A 220 18.44 -0.52 -8.92
N HIS A 221 18.26 -0.20 -10.22
CA HIS A 221 18.86 0.97 -10.82
C HIS A 221 18.44 2.25 -10.11
N GLU A 222 17.13 2.46 -9.93
CA GLU A 222 16.60 3.65 -9.28
C GLU A 222 17.05 3.75 -7.80
N ALA A 223 17.00 2.66 -7.05
CA ALA A 223 17.47 2.64 -5.67
C ALA A 223 18.97 2.96 -5.56
N LEU A 224 19.80 2.41 -6.44
CA LEU A 224 21.24 2.68 -6.47
C LEU A 224 21.55 4.13 -6.89
N VAL A 225 20.86 4.65 -7.91
CA VAL A 225 21.03 6.07 -8.30
C VAL A 225 20.66 6.99 -7.16
N ASN A 226 19.57 6.71 -6.44
CA ASN A 226 19.19 7.48 -5.27
C ASN A 226 20.25 7.43 -4.16
N ALA A 227 20.82 6.25 -3.88
CA ALA A 227 21.91 6.10 -2.92
C ALA A 227 23.18 6.88 -3.32
N LEU A 228 23.55 6.86 -4.60
CA LEU A 228 24.73 7.56 -5.12
C LEU A 228 24.56 9.08 -5.19
N VAL A 229 23.34 9.57 -5.46
CA VAL A 229 23.05 11.01 -5.65
C VAL A 229 22.65 11.68 -4.34
N HIS A 230 21.84 11.03 -3.52
CA HIS A 230 21.22 11.62 -2.32
C HIS A 230 21.75 11.00 -1.01
N GLY A 231 22.33 9.81 -1.07
CA GLY A 231 22.92 9.12 0.07
C GLY A 231 24.36 9.56 0.37
N ARG A 232 25.06 8.72 1.12
CA ARG A 232 26.49 8.90 1.44
C ARG A 232 27.26 7.62 1.11
N SER A 233 28.45 7.78 0.49
CA SER A 233 29.36 6.66 0.21
C SER A 233 29.86 6.00 1.52
N PRO A 234 30.07 4.66 1.50
CA PRO A 234 29.88 3.79 0.35
C PRO A 234 28.42 3.40 0.12
N ALA A 235 28.03 3.24 -1.15
CA ALA A 235 26.79 2.57 -1.53
C ALA A 235 27.08 1.07 -1.74
N VAL A 236 26.42 0.21 -0.97
CA VAL A 236 26.65 -1.25 -1.00
C VAL A 236 25.41 -1.94 -1.53
N LEU A 237 25.56 -2.70 -2.61
CA LEU A 237 24.54 -3.57 -3.16
C LEU A 237 24.81 -5.01 -2.72
N ARG A 238 23.81 -5.67 -2.12
CA ARG A 238 23.81 -7.11 -1.82
C ARG A 238 22.65 -7.79 -2.49
N LEU A 239 22.86 -9.03 -2.91
CA LEU A 239 21.82 -9.83 -3.57
C LEU A 239 21.81 -11.25 -3.00
N TRP A 240 20.62 -11.78 -2.75
CA TRP A 240 20.34 -13.15 -2.34
C TRP A 240 19.36 -13.78 -3.32
N THR A 241 19.58 -15.06 -3.60
CA THR A 241 18.68 -15.87 -4.44
C THR A 241 18.09 -17.02 -3.65
N GLN A 242 16.80 -17.25 -3.83
CA GLN A 242 16.06 -18.41 -3.34
C GLN A 242 15.19 -18.94 -4.48
N PRO A 243 14.76 -20.20 -4.46
CA PRO A 243 13.86 -20.73 -5.49
C PRO A 243 12.63 -19.83 -5.65
N GLY A 244 12.48 -19.23 -6.83
CA GLY A 244 11.37 -18.33 -7.15
C GLY A 244 11.37 -16.98 -6.43
N ARG A 245 12.48 -16.59 -5.74
CA ARG A 245 12.56 -15.30 -5.05
C ARG A 245 13.97 -14.72 -5.11
N VAL A 246 14.06 -13.43 -5.40
CA VAL A 246 15.33 -12.69 -5.34
C VAL A 246 15.16 -11.46 -4.48
N THR A 247 16.09 -11.25 -3.57
CA THR A 247 16.16 -10.08 -2.69
C THR A 247 17.42 -9.28 -2.99
N VAL A 248 17.27 -7.99 -3.21
CA VAL A 248 18.37 -7.03 -3.39
C VAL A 248 18.29 -5.98 -2.30
N THR A 249 19.40 -5.66 -1.66
CA THR A 249 19.50 -4.48 -0.80
C THR A 249 20.49 -3.48 -1.39
N VAL A 250 20.13 -2.21 -1.29
CA VAL A 250 21.03 -1.08 -1.55
C VAL A 250 21.13 -0.30 -0.25
N THR A 251 22.35 -0.22 0.31
CA THR A 251 22.64 0.48 1.56
C THR A 251 23.61 1.61 1.28
N ASP A 252 23.31 2.82 1.72
CA ASP A 252 24.26 3.94 1.74
C ASP A 252 24.53 4.38 3.19
N ALA A 253 25.66 5.08 3.43
CA ALA A 253 26.06 5.52 4.76
C ALA A 253 25.30 6.79 5.26
N GLY A 254 24.28 7.24 4.54
CA GLY A 254 23.45 8.39 4.91
C GLY A 254 22.36 8.04 5.93
N PRO A 255 21.71 9.07 6.48
CA PRO A 255 20.59 8.89 7.44
C PRO A 255 19.28 8.49 6.76
N GLY A 256 19.23 8.41 5.43
CA GLY A 256 17.99 8.31 4.67
C GLY A 256 17.26 9.65 4.54
N PRO A 257 16.08 9.65 3.91
CA PRO A 257 15.28 10.84 3.70
C PRO A 257 14.74 11.40 5.03
N THR A 258 14.82 12.71 5.20
CA THR A 258 14.28 13.41 6.37
C THR A 258 12.77 13.64 6.29
N ASP A 259 12.22 13.67 5.07
CA ASP A 259 10.78 13.76 4.84
C ASP A 259 10.18 12.34 4.85
N PRO A 260 9.30 12.01 5.81
CA PRO A 260 8.65 10.70 5.86
C PRO A 260 7.76 10.41 4.65
N LEU A 261 7.40 11.45 3.88
CA LEU A 261 6.61 11.32 2.65
C LEU A 261 7.46 11.14 1.39
N ALA A 262 8.76 11.45 1.43
CA ALA A 262 9.64 11.40 0.27
C ALA A 262 9.73 10.01 -0.38
N VAL A 263 9.42 8.97 0.38
CA VAL A 263 9.55 7.57 0.00
C VAL A 263 8.21 6.81 0.03
N THR A 264 7.12 7.50 0.30
CA THR A 264 5.78 6.92 0.12
C THR A 264 5.36 7.05 -1.33
N PRO A 265 4.58 6.10 -1.86
CA PRO A 265 3.98 6.26 -3.17
C PRO A 265 3.27 7.61 -3.24
N SER A 266 3.75 8.52 -4.06
CA SER A 266 3.12 9.82 -4.20
C SER A 266 1.81 9.66 -4.95
N VAL A 267 0.73 10.17 -4.39
CA VAL A 267 -0.58 10.23 -5.05
C VAL A 267 -0.54 11.18 -6.25
N VAL A 268 0.37 12.15 -6.21
CA VAL A 268 0.66 13.05 -7.35
C VAL A 268 2.15 12.88 -7.70
N PRO A 269 2.48 12.20 -8.80
CA PRO A 269 3.88 12.05 -9.22
C PRO A 269 4.48 13.43 -9.50
N THR A 270 5.34 13.90 -8.60
CA THR A 270 6.25 15.00 -8.92
C THR A 270 7.51 14.41 -9.56
N ALA A 271 8.11 15.09 -10.52
CA ALA A 271 9.26 14.57 -11.27
C ALA A 271 10.40 13.95 -10.42
N PRO A 272 10.77 14.50 -9.23
CA PRO A 272 11.78 13.89 -8.37
C PRO A 272 11.36 12.62 -7.65
N ALA A 273 10.04 12.40 -7.44
CA ALA A 273 9.50 11.23 -6.73
C ALA A 273 9.04 10.10 -7.67
N LEU A 274 9.12 10.32 -9.00
CA LEU A 274 8.59 9.39 -9.99
C LEU A 274 9.31 8.04 -9.93
N GLY A 275 10.62 8.03 -9.77
CA GLY A 275 11.43 6.80 -9.69
C GLY A 275 11.06 5.94 -8.49
N LEU A 276 10.98 6.55 -7.30
CA LEU A 276 10.58 5.83 -6.07
C LEU A 276 9.13 5.33 -6.14
N TRP A 277 8.22 6.14 -6.66
CA TRP A 277 6.83 5.72 -6.89
C TRP A 277 6.77 4.51 -7.83
N LEU A 278 7.54 4.53 -8.91
CA LEU A 278 7.51 3.47 -9.91
C LEU A 278 8.06 2.15 -9.37
N ILE A 279 9.12 2.17 -8.55
CA ILE A 279 9.65 0.92 -7.98
C ILE A 279 8.65 0.23 -7.04
N HIS A 280 7.83 0.98 -6.29
CA HIS A 280 6.76 0.42 -5.48
C HIS A 280 5.62 -0.22 -6.31
N GLN A 281 5.53 0.10 -7.62
CA GLN A 281 4.58 -0.53 -8.53
C GLN A 281 5.12 -1.82 -9.14
N LEU A 282 6.43 -2.03 -9.08
CA LEU A 282 7.11 -3.09 -9.81
C LEU A 282 7.56 -4.24 -8.93
N VAL A 283 7.99 -3.96 -7.70
CA VAL A 283 8.54 -4.93 -6.76
C VAL A 283 8.11 -4.61 -5.32
N ASP A 284 8.26 -5.57 -4.41
CA ASP A 284 8.08 -5.31 -2.98
C ASP A 284 9.26 -4.48 -2.47
N VAL A 285 8.95 -3.36 -1.82
CA VAL A 285 9.94 -2.41 -1.30
C VAL A 285 9.82 -2.30 0.20
N SER A 286 10.94 -2.41 0.91
CA SER A 286 11.01 -2.09 2.32
C SER A 286 12.28 -1.28 2.66
N ARG A 287 12.29 -0.64 3.81
CA ARG A 287 13.29 0.35 4.15
C ARG A 287 13.64 0.28 5.63
N ARG A 288 14.89 0.59 5.95
CA ARG A 288 15.30 0.77 7.35
C ARG A 288 16.50 1.69 7.47
N SER A 289 16.56 2.38 8.58
CA SER A 289 17.74 3.08 9.05
C SER A 289 18.46 2.24 10.12
N GLY A 290 19.76 2.37 10.22
CA GLY A 290 20.53 1.61 11.19
C GLY A 290 21.95 2.15 11.36
N PRO A 291 22.77 1.50 12.21
CA PRO A 291 24.16 1.91 12.41
C PRO A 291 25.00 1.87 11.14
N GLY A 292 24.59 1.06 10.14
CA GLY A 292 25.27 0.95 8.84
C GLY A 292 24.79 1.94 7.80
N GLY A 293 23.83 2.81 8.12
CA GLY A 293 23.24 3.77 7.19
C GLY A 293 21.78 3.46 6.83
N TYR A 294 21.33 3.92 5.66
CA TYR A 294 19.98 3.73 5.15
C TYR A 294 19.95 2.60 4.11
N THR A 295 19.04 1.66 4.27
CA THR A 295 18.91 0.48 3.40
C THR A 295 17.53 0.47 2.75
N VAL A 296 17.52 0.31 1.41
CA VAL A 296 16.35 -0.04 0.62
C VAL A 296 16.47 -1.51 0.24
N ARG A 297 15.46 -2.31 0.54
CA ARG A 297 15.34 -3.71 0.13
C ARG A 297 14.27 -3.84 -0.94
N LEU A 298 14.61 -4.54 -2.00
CA LEU A 298 13.77 -4.82 -3.15
C LEU A 298 13.60 -6.34 -3.25
N THR A 299 12.37 -6.82 -3.32
CA THR A 299 12.10 -8.25 -3.46
C THR A 299 11.23 -8.49 -4.69
N ALA A 300 11.64 -9.43 -5.53
CA ALA A 300 10.83 -9.96 -6.62
C ALA A 300 10.58 -11.44 -6.41
N THR A 301 9.33 -11.87 -6.65
CA THR A 301 8.89 -13.25 -6.45
C THR A 301 8.29 -13.78 -7.76
N HIS A 302 8.52 -15.06 -8.03
CA HIS A 302 7.91 -15.73 -9.17
C HIS A 302 6.38 -15.70 -9.00
N PRO A 303 5.59 -15.38 -10.04
CA PRO A 303 4.13 -15.27 -9.92
C PRO A 303 3.44 -16.51 -9.35
N ASP A 304 3.98 -17.72 -9.63
CA ASP A 304 3.44 -18.98 -9.12
C ASP A 304 3.74 -19.23 -7.63
N ASN A 305 4.59 -18.41 -7.00
CA ASN A 305 4.96 -18.55 -5.58
C ASN A 305 4.18 -17.59 -4.65
N HIS A 306 3.15 -16.91 -5.15
CA HIS A 306 2.32 -16.00 -4.33
C HIS A 306 1.29 -16.72 -3.45
N ASP A 307 1.17 -18.07 -3.53
CA ASP A 307 0.16 -18.87 -2.83
C ASP A 307 0.71 -19.74 -1.68
N ILE A 308 1.90 -19.42 -1.11
CA ILE A 308 2.42 -20.16 0.06
C ILE A 308 2.58 -19.23 1.26
#